data_ad0d110d57052fdf6f8a6d98ca0b5f23
#
_entry.id   ad0d110d57052fdf6f8a6d98ca0b5f23
#
_cell.length_a   1.000
_cell.length_b   1.000
_cell.length_c   1.000
_cell.angle_alpha   90.00
_cell.angle_beta   90.00
_cell.angle_gamma   90.00
#
_symmetry.space_group_name_H-M   'P 1'
#
loop_
_entity.id
_entity.type
_entity.pdbx_description
1 polymer ?
#
loop_
_entity_poly.entity_id
_entity_poly.type
_entity_poly.pdbx_seq_one_letter_code
_entity_poly.pdbx_strand_id
1 'polypeptide(L)'
;MPSDYASYLIENGQVKQAIETLEQGRALLWSEMRGLRTSADQLRAASPALADKFADINRRLELVAVSVAQGDDNDLSETSGRREHSISHLVLTQQSLLKERISLISHIQSLPGFEYFLKPPSFDFLNAAASHGPVIIVNQSPARFPSHIILLLKDSQPSIISTPSSFHDRADQLKSELLRVRKDQPEGPGSEEYNHTLAYVLTELYELVGKSVIEELRRLDVPEKSRVWWCPTDAFCSLPLHAMGPIPSDDGNDLYFSDLFIPSYTPSLSALIEARKRGSSSNASDNSKPSILLVAQPDTLPGAFGEIKVIKATKTPVKALISETATPETVIEGLRDHRFAHFVCHGKLEPGKPFDSSLELHRAHLTLLAIVRSQLPAAELAFLSACHTAESTEDSIADEGLHLAAAMQYCGFRSVVGTMWAMADMDGADLSKHFYKAIFADKADQDGGRYHERSAQALQIAVKKLRKKKMITLERWVNFVHYGA
;
A
#
# COMPACT_ATOMS: atom_id res chain seq x y z
N MET A 1 -5.86 -13.17 -17.27
CA MET A 1 -5.39 -12.38 -16.12
C MET A 1 -6.08 -12.86 -14.85
N PRO A 2 -5.49 -12.67 -13.65
CA PRO A 2 -6.15 -13.12 -12.39
C PRO A 2 -7.55 -12.56 -12.21
N SER A 3 -7.77 -11.27 -12.55
CA SER A 3 -9.06 -10.60 -12.46
C SER A 3 -10.14 -11.25 -13.34
N ASP A 4 -9.81 -11.64 -14.58
CA ASP A 4 -10.74 -12.34 -15.49
C ASP A 4 -11.11 -13.73 -14.96
N TYR A 5 -10.10 -14.48 -14.50
CA TYR A 5 -10.34 -15.82 -13.99
C TYR A 5 -11.14 -15.78 -12.69
N ALA A 6 -10.90 -14.78 -11.84
CA ALA A 6 -11.71 -14.56 -10.65
C ALA A 6 -13.17 -14.25 -11.01
N SER A 7 -13.41 -13.40 -12.00
CA SER A 7 -14.77 -13.11 -12.49
C SER A 7 -15.45 -14.35 -13.04
N TYR A 8 -14.75 -15.18 -13.84
CA TYR A 8 -15.28 -16.46 -14.28
C TYR A 8 -15.67 -17.37 -13.10
N LEU A 9 -14.85 -17.45 -12.06
CA LEU A 9 -15.13 -18.24 -10.86
C LEU A 9 -16.36 -17.72 -10.10
N ILE A 10 -16.53 -16.40 -10.00
CA ILE A 10 -17.71 -15.78 -9.36
C ILE A 10 -18.98 -16.14 -10.09
N GLU A 11 -18.99 -16.03 -11.42
CA GLU A 11 -20.14 -16.41 -12.26
C GLU A 11 -20.52 -17.90 -12.12
N ASN A 12 -19.56 -18.75 -11.76
CA ASN A 12 -19.77 -20.17 -11.49
C ASN A 12 -20.01 -20.49 -9.99
N GLY A 13 -20.27 -19.48 -9.15
CA GLY A 13 -20.57 -19.67 -7.72
C GLY A 13 -19.35 -20.02 -6.86
N GLN A 14 -18.13 -19.97 -7.41
CA GLN A 14 -16.88 -20.34 -6.72
C GLN A 14 -16.18 -19.11 -6.11
N VAL A 15 -16.93 -18.32 -5.32
CA VAL A 15 -16.48 -17.03 -4.80
C VAL A 15 -15.22 -17.15 -3.93
N LYS A 16 -15.12 -18.18 -3.10
CA LYS A 16 -13.94 -18.39 -2.25
C LYS A 16 -12.67 -18.60 -3.08
N GLN A 17 -12.77 -19.40 -4.12
CA GLN A 17 -11.65 -19.65 -5.03
C GLN A 17 -11.30 -18.40 -5.86
N ALA A 18 -12.28 -17.58 -6.20
CA ALA A 18 -12.04 -16.29 -6.86
C ALA A 18 -11.20 -15.37 -5.99
N ILE A 19 -11.50 -15.27 -4.69
CA ILE A 19 -10.73 -14.47 -3.73
C ILE A 19 -9.30 -15.00 -3.58
N GLU A 20 -9.12 -16.30 -3.50
CA GLU A 20 -7.79 -16.94 -3.51
C GLU A 20 -7.01 -16.61 -4.79
N THR A 21 -7.68 -16.62 -5.94
CA THR A 21 -7.09 -16.28 -7.26
C THR A 21 -6.65 -14.82 -7.32
N LEU A 22 -7.49 -13.90 -6.84
CA LEU A 22 -7.15 -12.46 -6.78
C LEU A 22 -5.95 -12.22 -5.86
N GLU A 23 -5.91 -12.89 -4.73
CA GLU A 23 -4.77 -12.79 -3.82
C GLU A 23 -3.48 -13.31 -4.44
N GLN A 24 -3.55 -14.43 -5.20
CA GLN A 24 -2.40 -14.98 -5.94
C GLN A 24 -1.87 -14.01 -6.98
N GLY A 25 -2.75 -13.38 -7.77
CA GLY A 25 -2.37 -12.42 -8.80
C GLY A 25 -1.64 -11.20 -8.24
N ARG A 26 -2.13 -10.70 -7.12
CA ARG A 26 -1.51 -9.57 -6.38
C ARG A 26 -0.24 -9.98 -5.65
N ALA A 27 -0.15 -11.24 -5.29
CA ALA A 27 0.90 -11.76 -4.45
C ALA A 27 2.18 -12.11 -5.23
N LEU A 28 2.21 -12.11 -6.57
CA LEU A 28 3.41 -12.52 -7.31
C LEU A 28 4.63 -11.70 -6.87
N LEU A 29 4.55 -10.39 -6.88
CA LEU A 29 5.63 -9.53 -6.40
C LEU A 29 5.78 -9.58 -4.87
N TRP A 30 4.67 -9.65 -4.13
CA TRP A 30 4.64 -9.72 -2.68
C TRP A 30 4.97 -11.11 -2.14
N SER A 31 4.70 -12.20 -2.89
CA SER A 31 5.00 -13.57 -2.47
C SER A 31 6.47 -13.92 -2.66
N GLU A 32 7.11 -13.41 -3.70
CA GLU A 32 8.56 -13.53 -3.82
C GLU A 32 9.26 -12.94 -2.60
N MET A 33 8.79 -11.81 -2.12
CA MET A 33 9.35 -11.15 -0.94
C MET A 33 8.87 -11.75 0.40
N ARG A 34 7.65 -12.31 0.47
CA ARG A 34 7.17 -13.04 1.67
C ARG A 34 7.88 -14.37 1.85
N GLY A 35 8.05 -15.13 0.76
CA GLY A 35 8.80 -16.39 0.80
C GLY A 35 10.21 -16.18 1.37
N LEU A 36 10.76 -14.98 1.19
CA LEU A 36 12.07 -14.61 1.71
C LEU A 36 12.07 -14.22 3.22
N ARG A 37 10.93 -13.80 3.81
CA ARG A 37 10.96 -13.25 5.17
C ARG A 37 10.33 -14.12 6.24
N THR A 38 9.06 -14.45 6.14
CA THR A 38 8.34 -15.08 7.27
C THR A 38 8.50 -16.59 7.28
N SER A 39 8.40 -17.21 6.12
CA SER A 39 8.57 -18.67 5.99
C SER A 39 10.03 -19.08 6.11
N ALA A 40 10.98 -18.23 5.69
CA ALA A 40 12.40 -18.51 5.80
C ALA A 40 12.90 -18.42 7.26
N ASP A 41 12.38 -17.48 8.06
CA ASP A 41 12.75 -17.39 9.48
C ASP A 41 12.20 -18.55 10.29
N GLN A 42 10.96 -18.97 10.03
CA GLN A 42 10.38 -20.20 10.61
C GLN A 42 11.14 -21.45 10.16
N LEU A 43 11.46 -21.51 8.85
CA LEU A 43 12.25 -22.61 8.29
C LEU A 43 13.66 -22.62 8.88
N ARG A 44 14.30 -21.46 9.09
CA ARG A 44 15.62 -21.37 9.71
C ARG A 44 15.61 -21.84 11.16
N ALA A 45 14.53 -21.56 11.90
CA ALA A 45 14.37 -22.05 13.25
C ALA A 45 14.16 -23.58 13.29
N ALA A 46 13.46 -24.16 12.32
CA ALA A 46 13.18 -25.59 12.25
C ALA A 46 14.26 -26.39 11.52
N SER A 47 14.85 -25.84 10.45
CA SER A 47 15.90 -26.47 9.63
C SER A 47 16.80 -25.43 8.99
N PRO A 48 17.89 -24.99 9.66
CA PRO A 48 18.83 -24.01 9.12
C PRO A 48 19.37 -24.39 7.73
N ALA A 49 19.69 -25.66 7.52
CA ALA A 49 20.25 -26.16 6.26
C ALA A 49 19.30 -25.99 5.06
N LEU A 50 18.00 -26.21 5.24
CA LEU A 50 17.00 -26.01 4.19
C LEU A 50 16.76 -24.53 3.95
N ALA A 51 16.79 -23.71 5.01
CA ALA A 51 16.65 -22.26 4.89
C ALA A 51 17.84 -21.64 4.12
N ASP A 52 19.06 -22.09 4.40
CA ASP A 52 20.25 -21.61 3.69
C ASP A 52 20.25 -22.04 2.22
N LYS A 53 19.83 -23.29 1.94
CA LYS A 53 19.71 -23.78 0.56
C LYS A 53 18.63 -23.00 -0.21
N PHE A 54 17.49 -22.69 0.41
CA PHE A 54 16.43 -21.91 -0.18
C PHE A 54 16.88 -20.46 -0.45
N ALA A 55 17.59 -19.85 0.48
CA ALA A 55 18.15 -18.50 0.30
C ALA A 55 19.20 -18.46 -0.82
N ASP A 56 20.06 -19.48 -0.94
CA ASP A 56 21.08 -19.55 -2.01
C ASP A 56 20.46 -19.67 -3.39
N ILE A 57 19.46 -20.54 -3.56
CA ILE A 57 18.76 -20.69 -4.85
C ILE A 57 18.08 -19.37 -5.26
N ASN A 58 17.40 -18.69 -4.34
CA ASN A 58 16.75 -17.41 -4.63
C ASN A 58 17.77 -16.33 -5.01
N ARG A 59 18.88 -16.22 -4.28
CA ARG A 59 19.98 -15.28 -4.60
C ARG A 59 20.56 -15.55 -6.00
N ARG A 60 20.75 -16.81 -6.38
CA ARG A 60 21.24 -17.19 -7.72
C ARG A 60 20.23 -16.85 -8.82
N LEU A 61 18.91 -17.03 -8.55
CA LEU A 61 17.87 -16.60 -9.48
C LEU A 61 17.86 -15.08 -9.67
N GLU A 62 18.01 -14.30 -8.59
CA GLU A 62 18.15 -12.83 -8.67
C GLU A 62 19.35 -12.43 -9.52
N LEU A 63 20.52 -13.04 -9.30
CA LEU A 63 21.71 -12.74 -10.08
C LEU A 63 21.54 -13.03 -11.56
N VAL A 64 20.90 -14.15 -11.91
CA VAL A 64 20.58 -14.50 -13.31
C VAL A 64 19.61 -13.50 -13.92
N ALA A 65 18.57 -13.11 -13.18
CA ALA A 65 17.59 -12.11 -13.65
C ALA A 65 18.25 -10.74 -13.91
N VAL A 66 19.12 -10.29 -13.01
CA VAL A 66 19.89 -9.04 -13.19
C VAL A 66 20.84 -9.14 -14.37
N SER A 67 21.50 -10.28 -14.57
CA SER A 67 22.43 -10.48 -15.70
C SER A 67 21.71 -10.49 -17.05
N VAL A 68 20.48 -11.00 -17.11
CA VAL A 68 19.63 -10.94 -18.31
C VAL A 68 19.18 -9.50 -18.59
N ALA A 69 18.81 -8.74 -17.55
CA ALA A 69 18.37 -7.35 -17.68
C ALA A 69 19.52 -6.38 -18.07
N GLN A 70 20.74 -6.62 -17.61
CA GLN A 70 21.91 -5.78 -17.91
C GLN A 70 22.56 -6.12 -19.27
N GLY A 71 22.23 -7.26 -19.88
CA GLY A 71 22.74 -7.66 -21.20
C GLY A 71 22.18 -6.84 -22.37
N ASP A 72 21.18 -6.02 -22.16
CA ASP A 72 20.53 -5.19 -23.20
C ASP A 72 21.16 -3.80 -23.41
N ASP A 73 21.97 -3.28 -22.47
CA ASP A 73 22.36 -1.86 -22.48
C ASP A 73 23.81 -1.52 -22.77
N ASN A 74 24.72 -2.50 -22.93
CA ASN A 74 26.12 -2.14 -23.22
C ASN A 74 26.75 -3.00 -24.32
N ASP A 75 27.04 -2.35 -25.42
CA ASP A 75 27.96 -2.68 -26.51
C ASP A 75 27.37 -3.19 -27.82
N LEU A 76 27.31 -2.27 -28.79
CA LEU A 76 26.90 -2.50 -30.21
C LEU A 76 28.02 -3.12 -31.08
N SER A 77 29.09 -3.70 -30.53
CA SER A 77 30.29 -4.03 -31.27
C SER A 77 30.85 -5.46 -31.20
N GLU A 78 30.15 -6.46 -30.58
CA GLU A 78 30.67 -7.82 -30.63
C GLU A 78 29.69 -8.87 -31.14
N THR A 79 30.17 -9.64 -32.12
CA THR A 79 29.64 -10.78 -32.87
C THR A 79 28.43 -11.53 -32.27
N SER A 80 27.33 -11.52 -33.02
CA SER A 80 26.01 -12.15 -32.73
C SER A 80 26.04 -13.57 -32.14
N GLY A 81 26.97 -14.40 -32.54
CA GLY A 81 27.02 -15.80 -32.13
C GLY A 81 27.45 -16.05 -30.65
N ARG A 82 28.27 -15.18 -30.07
CA ARG A 82 28.64 -15.30 -28.64
C ARG A 82 27.53 -14.86 -27.72
N ARG A 83 26.73 -13.86 -28.11
CA ARG A 83 25.54 -13.36 -27.34
C ARG A 83 24.45 -14.41 -27.25
N GLU A 84 24.10 -15.06 -28.39
CA GLU A 84 23.07 -16.11 -28.38
C GLU A 84 23.46 -17.30 -27.49
N HIS A 85 24.74 -17.70 -27.47
CA HIS A 85 25.22 -18.73 -26.55
C HIS A 85 25.17 -18.29 -25.06
N SER A 86 25.48 -17.02 -24.75
CA SER A 86 25.45 -16.50 -23.39
C SER A 86 24.00 -16.39 -22.88
N ILE A 87 23.07 -15.84 -23.66
CA ILE A 87 21.66 -15.74 -23.30
C ILE A 87 21.03 -17.14 -23.16
N SER A 88 21.32 -18.05 -24.11
CA SER A 88 20.83 -19.43 -24.02
C SER A 88 21.34 -20.15 -22.76
N HIS A 89 22.58 -19.94 -22.37
CA HIS A 89 23.14 -20.49 -21.13
C HIS A 89 22.47 -19.89 -19.89
N LEU A 90 22.19 -18.59 -19.86
CA LEU A 90 21.50 -17.93 -18.75
C LEU A 90 20.04 -18.46 -18.63
N VAL A 91 19.34 -18.61 -19.73
CA VAL A 91 17.98 -19.19 -19.76
C VAL A 91 17.96 -20.64 -19.25
N LEU A 92 18.92 -21.46 -19.68
CA LEU A 92 19.04 -22.85 -19.20
C LEU A 92 19.38 -22.90 -17.71
N THR A 93 20.25 -22.00 -17.24
CA THR A 93 20.61 -21.87 -15.83
C THR A 93 19.38 -21.46 -15.00
N GLN A 94 18.61 -20.47 -15.48
CA GLN A 94 17.37 -20.05 -14.84
C GLN A 94 16.35 -21.19 -14.74
N GLN A 95 16.15 -21.93 -15.83
CA GLN A 95 15.24 -23.08 -15.83
C GLN A 95 15.68 -24.18 -14.86
N SER A 96 16.98 -24.45 -14.79
CA SER A 96 17.54 -25.42 -13.84
C SER A 96 17.31 -24.99 -12.38
N LEU A 97 17.59 -23.71 -12.06
CA LEU A 97 17.38 -23.14 -10.74
C LEU A 97 15.89 -23.13 -10.34
N LEU A 98 14.98 -22.84 -11.28
CA LEU A 98 13.54 -22.90 -11.05
C LEU A 98 13.09 -24.34 -10.73
N LYS A 99 13.58 -25.35 -11.45
CA LYS A 99 13.30 -26.76 -11.14
C LYS A 99 13.82 -27.16 -9.76
N GLU A 100 15.04 -26.74 -9.42
CA GLU A 100 15.63 -27.00 -8.10
C GLU A 100 14.82 -26.34 -6.99
N ARG A 101 14.38 -25.08 -7.21
CA ARG A 101 13.50 -24.34 -6.30
C ARG A 101 12.17 -25.05 -6.05
N ILE A 102 11.49 -25.52 -7.11
CA ILE A 102 10.23 -26.25 -7.04
C ILE A 102 10.41 -27.55 -6.23
N SER A 103 11.45 -28.31 -6.50
CA SER A 103 11.77 -29.54 -5.79
C SER A 103 12.03 -29.28 -4.29
N LEU A 104 12.79 -28.23 -3.98
CA LEU A 104 13.08 -27.82 -2.61
C LEU A 104 11.82 -27.37 -1.87
N ILE A 105 10.95 -26.58 -2.51
CA ILE A 105 9.66 -26.17 -1.94
C ILE A 105 8.80 -27.40 -1.63
N SER A 106 8.69 -28.34 -2.55
CA SER A 106 7.93 -29.59 -2.32
C SER A 106 8.49 -30.39 -1.15
N HIS A 107 9.82 -30.42 -0.99
CA HIS A 107 10.44 -31.08 0.16
C HIS A 107 10.13 -30.34 1.47
N ILE A 108 10.23 -29.03 1.51
CA ILE A 108 9.87 -28.23 2.67
C ILE A 108 8.40 -28.43 3.05
N GLN A 109 7.50 -28.45 2.06
CA GLN A 109 6.06 -28.71 2.27
C GLN A 109 5.74 -30.09 2.83
N SER A 110 6.66 -31.06 2.71
CA SER A 110 6.51 -32.37 3.32
C SER A 110 6.89 -32.42 4.81
N LEU A 111 7.46 -31.33 5.36
CA LEU A 111 7.81 -31.24 6.75
C LEU A 111 6.60 -30.84 7.61
N PRO A 112 6.45 -31.41 8.84
CA PRO A 112 5.38 -31.03 9.75
C PRO A 112 5.41 -29.52 10.08
N GLY A 113 4.28 -28.83 9.89
CA GLY A 113 4.15 -27.41 10.11
C GLY A 113 4.52 -26.51 8.91
N PHE A 114 4.98 -27.13 7.79
CA PHE A 114 5.31 -26.42 6.55
C PHE A 114 4.45 -26.85 5.35
N GLU A 115 3.35 -27.53 5.57
CA GLU A 115 2.44 -28.06 4.53
C GLU A 115 1.94 -26.94 3.58
N TYR A 116 1.92 -25.72 4.08
CA TYR A 116 1.49 -24.52 3.34
C TYR A 116 2.64 -23.57 2.96
N PHE A 117 3.89 -24.04 3.09
CA PHE A 117 5.05 -23.23 2.71
C PHE A 117 4.96 -22.77 1.26
N LEU A 118 4.92 -21.45 1.02
CA LEU A 118 4.75 -20.82 -0.29
C LEU A 118 3.51 -21.28 -1.09
N LYS A 119 2.57 -21.97 -0.47
CA LYS A 119 1.27 -22.20 -1.09
C LYS A 119 0.43 -20.93 -1.03
N PRO A 120 -0.48 -20.75 -2.01
CA PRO A 120 -1.48 -19.69 -1.94
C PRO A 120 -2.24 -19.80 -0.62
N PRO A 121 -2.51 -18.67 0.05
CA PRO A 121 -3.30 -18.69 1.27
C PRO A 121 -4.73 -19.13 0.97
N SER A 122 -5.29 -19.99 1.80
CA SER A 122 -6.68 -20.43 1.70
C SER A 122 -7.65 -19.29 2.01
N PHE A 123 -8.89 -19.40 1.53
CA PHE A 123 -9.95 -18.45 1.85
C PHE A 123 -10.14 -18.27 3.36
N ASP A 124 -10.09 -19.35 4.14
CA ASP A 124 -10.26 -19.28 5.60
C ASP A 124 -9.17 -18.44 6.26
N PHE A 125 -7.92 -18.51 5.76
CA PHE A 125 -6.86 -17.60 6.19
C PHE A 125 -7.15 -16.17 5.74
N LEU A 126 -7.54 -15.96 4.48
CA LEU A 126 -7.78 -14.64 3.90
C LEU A 126 -8.96 -13.92 4.54
N ASN A 127 -9.99 -14.66 4.95
CA ASN A 127 -11.17 -14.09 5.61
C ASN A 127 -10.85 -13.43 6.97
N ALA A 128 -9.73 -13.80 7.59
CA ALA A 128 -9.23 -13.13 8.79
C ALA A 128 -8.90 -11.64 8.55
N ALA A 129 -8.72 -11.22 7.29
CA ALA A 129 -8.59 -9.80 6.93
C ALA A 129 -9.82 -8.96 7.35
N ALA A 130 -11.01 -9.56 7.41
CA ALA A 130 -12.22 -8.89 7.82
C ALA A 130 -12.47 -8.88 9.35
N SER A 131 -11.50 -9.29 10.18
CA SER A 131 -11.66 -9.42 11.63
C SER A 131 -11.94 -8.10 12.38
N HIS A 132 -11.57 -6.95 11.80
CA HIS A 132 -11.73 -5.63 12.42
C HIS A 132 -12.70 -4.70 11.64
N GLY A 133 -13.37 -5.23 10.65
CA GLY A 133 -14.35 -4.52 9.82
C GLY A 133 -14.34 -5.03 8.37
N PRO A 134 -15.29 -4.58 7.56
CA PRO A 134 -15.45 -5.03 6.18
C PRO A 134 -14.21 -4.77 5.31
N VAL A 135 -13.88 -5.74 4.45
CA VAL A 135 -12.91 -5.54 3.36
C VAL A 135 -13.66 -5.58 2.03
N ILE A 136 -13.49 -4.54 1.23
CA ILE A 136 -14.18 -4.33 -0.03
C ILE A 136 -13.16 -4.52 -1.16
N ILE A 137 -13.28 -5.63 -1.88
CA ILE A 137 -12.46 -5.92 -3.05
C ILE A 137 -13.19 -5.40 -4.27
N VAL A 138 -12.56 -4.51 -5.03
CA VAL A 138 -13.10 -4.05 -6.32
C VAL A 138 -12.34 -4.77 -7.42
N ASN A 139 -12.94 -5.79 -8.00
CA ASN A 139 -12.36 -6.57 -9.10
C ASN A 139 -12.78 -5.99 -10.44
N GLN A 140 -11.88 -5.26 -11.09
CA GLN A 140 -12.04 -4.80 -12.46
C GLN A 140 -11.59 -5.92 -13.40
N SER A 141 -12.52 -6.46 -14.19
CA SER A 141 -12.24 -7.48 -15.20
C SER A 141 -12.27 -6.87 -16.59
N PRO A 142 -11.21 -7.03 -17.42
CA PRO A 142 -11.24 -6.56 -18.79
C PRO A 142 -12.21 -7.37 -19.63
N ALA A 143 -13.15 -6.72 -20.27
CA ALA A 143 -14.02 -7.05 -21.41
C ALA A 143 -14.67 -8.46 -21.57
N ARG A 144 -14.14 -9.54 -21.00
CA ARG A 144 -14.67 -10.91 -21.22
C ARG A 144 -15.69 -11.37 -20.20
N PHE A 145 -15.52 -10.92 -18.96
CA PHE A 145 -16.37 -11.29 -17.83
C PHE A 145 -16.80 -10.02 -17.08
N PRO A 146 -17.95 -10.01 -16.42
CA PRO A 146 -18.39 -8.87 -15.64
C PRO A 146 -17.40 -8.58 -14.50
N SER A 147 -17.19 -7.32 -14.21
CA SER A 147 -16.50 -6.89 -13.00
C SER A 147 -17.39 -7.11 -11.76
N HIS A 148 -16.78 -7.24 -10.60
CA HIS A 148 -17.52 -7.49 -9.36
C HIS A 148 -16.94 -6.68 -8.19
N ILE A 149 -17.80 -6.33 -7.24
CA ILE A 149 -17.37 -5.82 -5.95
C ILE A 149 -17.69 -6.91 -4.91
N ILE A 150 -16.70 -7.31 -4.15
CA ILE A 150 -16.81 -8.40 -3.17
C ILE A 150 -16.64 -7.79 -1.77
N LEU A 151 -17.62 -7.98 -0.90
CA LEU A 151 -17.54 -7.57 0.49
C LEU A 151 -17.24 -8.78 1.38
N LEU A 152 -16.15 -8.70 2.12
CA LEU A 152 -15.79 -9.67 3.15
C LEU A 152 -16.16 -9.11 4.52
N LEU A 153 -16.92 -9.89 5.30
CA LEU A 153 -17.19 -9.65 6.70
C LEU A 153 -16.72 -10.84 7.52
N LYS A 154 -16.36 -10.57 8.76
CA LYS A 154 -15.96 -11.63 9.69
C LYS A 154 -17.08 -12.64 9.86
N ASP A 155 -16.73 -13.93 9.82
CA ASP A 155 -17.62 -15.06 10.07
C ASP A 155 -18.86 -15.12 9.15
N SER A 156 -18.84 -14.44 8.00
CA SER A 156 -19.92 -14.42 7.02
C SER A 156 -19.44 -14.94 5.66
N GLN A 157 -20.40 -15.35 4.82
CA GLN A 157 -20.11 -15.62 3.42
C GLN A 157 -19.83 -14.28 2.70
N PRO A 158 -18.90 -14.26 1.73
CA PRO A 158 -18.66 -13.07 0.92
C PRO A 158 -19.94 -12.61 0.22
N SER A 159 -20.25 -11.32 0.28
CA SER A 159 -21.33 -10.72 -0.48
C SER A 159 -20.81 -10.18 -1.82
N ILE A 160 -21.54 -10.40 -2.89
CA ILE A 160 -21.19 -9.99 -4.25
C ILE A 160 -22.14 -8.91 -4.72
N ILE A 161 -21.60 -7.80 -5.19
CA ILE A 161 -22.33 -6.77 -5.90
C ILE A 161 -21.96 -6.90 -7.38
N SER A 162 -22.97 -7.16 -8.21
CA SER A 162 -22.82 -7.15 -9.67
C SER A 162 -22.67 -5.72 -10.16
N THR A 163 -21.80 -5.51 -11.13
CA THR A 163 -21.53 -4.20 -11.72
C THR A 163 -22.14 -4.09 -13.14
N PRO A 164 -22.40 -2.88 -13.64
CA PRO A 164 -22.87 -2.71 -15.02
C PRO A 164 -21.80 -3.13 -16.03
N SER A 165 -22.20 -3.48 -17.25
CA SER A 165 -21.28 -3.88 -18.33
C SER A 165 -20.27 -2.80 -18.72
N SER A 166 -20.58 -1.53 -18.49
CA SER A 166 -19.70 -0.38 -18.73
C SER A 166 -18.70 -0.13 -17.61
N PHE A 167 -18.70 -0.92 -16.54
CA PHE A 167 -17.90 -0.70 -15.33
C PHE A 167 -16.39 -0.58 -15.61
N HIS A 168 -15.86 -1.50 -16.39
CA HIS A 168 -14.45 -1.52 -16.77
C HIS A 168 -14.05 -0.27 -17.56
N ASP A 169 -14.74 -0.01 -18.67
CA ASP A 169 -14.41 1.12 -19.55
C ASP A 169 -14.58 2.46 -18.85
N ARG A 170 -15.59 2.55 -17.97
CA ARG A 170 -15.84 3.76 -17.21
C ARG A 170 -14.74 4.02 -16.18
N ALA A 171 -14.28 3.00 -15.48
CA ALA A 171 -13.16 3.12 -14.53
C ALA A 171 -11.88 3.57 -15.24
N ASP A 172 -11.54 2.98 -16.40
CA ASP A 172 -10.38 3.38 -17.19
C ASP A 172 -10.49 4.81 -17.72
N GLN A 173 -11.69 5.22 -18.15
CA GLN A 173 -11.94 6.60 -18.54
C GLN A 173 -11.69 7.58 -17.38
N LEU A 174 -12.26 7.31 -16.19
CA LEU A 174 -12.08 8.17 -15.01
C LEU A 174 -10.61 8.26 -14.58
N LYS A 175 -9.88 7.14 -14.62
CA LYS A 175 -8.43 7.11 -14.37
C LYS A 175 -7.70 8.00 -15.37
N SER A 176 -7.97 7.83 -16.68
CA SER A 176 -7.29 8.58 -17.74
C SER A 176 -7.57 10.07 -17.66
N GLU A 177 -8.80 10.48 -17.38
CA GLU A 177 -9.17 11.87 -17.19
C GLU A 177 -8.42 12.52 -16.01
N LEU A 178 -8.36 11.81 -14.87
CA LEU A 178 -7.67 12.29 -13.68
C LEU A 178 -6.15 12.38 -13.89
N LEU A 179 -5.56 11.39 -14.57
CA LEU A 179 -4.12 11.41 -14.89
C LEU A 179 -3.79 12.51 -15.89
N ARG A 180 -4.63 12.75 -16.89
CA ARG A 180 -4.44 13.82 -17.87
C ARG A 180 -4.33 15.20 -17.18
N VAL A 181 -5.30 15.55 -16.35
CA VAL A 181 -5.27 16.86 -15.68
C VAL A 181 -4.13 17.00 -14.69
N ARG A 182 -3.65 15.92 -14.08
CA ARG A 182 -2.46 15.93 -13.22
C ARG A 182 -1.18 16.16 -14.02
N LYS A 183 -1.06 15.55 -15.19
CA LYS A 183 0.10 15.73 -16.09
C LYS A 183 0.21 17.16 -16.61
N ASP A 184 -0.94 17.76 -16.92
CA ASP A 184 -1.00 19.13 -17.43
C ASP A 184 -0.73 20.18 -16.33
N GLN A 185 -0.77 19.80 -15.06
CA GLN A 185 -0.60 20.65 -13.88
C GLN A 185 0.47 20.10 -12.91
N PRO A 186 1.73 19.89 -13.33
CA PRO A 186 2.73 19.21 -12.53
C PRO A 186 3.20 19.98 -11.29
N GLU A 187 2.97 21.30 -11.23
CA GLU A 187 3.52 22.17 -10.19
C GLU A 187 2.60 22.41 -8.97
N GLY A 188 1.52 21.64 -8.85
CA GLY A 188 0.74 21.65 -7.61
C GLY A 188 -0.70 22.14 -7.73
N PRO A 189 -1.39 22.16 -6.58
CA PRO A 189 -2.81 22.38 -6.48
C PRO A 189 -3.18 23.85 -6.76
N GLY A 190 -4.29 24.09 -7.44
CA GLY A 190 -4.87 25.42 -7.63
C GLY A 190 -5.60 25.61 -8.95
N SER A 191 -5.55 24.64 -9.86
CA SER A 191 -6.27 24.71 -11.13
C SER A 191 -7.77 24.48 -10.93
N GLU A 192 -8.58 25.38 -11.48
CA GLU A 192 -10.04 25.24 -11.50
C GLU A 192 -10.44 23.99 -12.33
N GLU A 193 -9.77 23.74 -13.45
CA GLU A 193 -10.00 22.58 -14.31
C GLU A 193 -9.73 21.28 -13.54
N TYR A 194 -8.63 21.21 -12.79
CA TYR A 194 -8.30 20.04 -12.00
C TYR A 194 -9.38 19.73 -10.95
N ASN A 195 -9.79 20.77 -10.19
CA ASN A 195 -10.81 20.59 -9.16
C ASN A 195 -12.18 20.25 -9.74
N HIS A 196 -12.53 20.79 -10.90
CA HIS A 196 -13.75 20.44 -11.61
C HIS A 196 -13.72 18.98 -12.10
N THR A 197 -12.62 18.54 -12.70
CA THR A 197 -12.44 17.14 -13.11
C THR A 197 -12.46 16.20 -11.90
N LEU A 198 -11.81 16.57 -10.81
CA LEU A 198 -11.81 15.77 -9.58
C LEU A 198 -13.24 15.65 -9.00
N ALA A 199 -14.01 16.74 -8.97
CA ALA A 199 -15.40 16.72 -8.52
C ALA A 199 -16.24 15.75 -9.37
N TYR A 200 -16.08 15.83 -10.69
CA TYR A 200 -16.73 14.92 -11.62
C TYR A 200 -16.34 13.45 -11.35
N VAL A 201 -15.04 13.17 -11.22
CA VAL A 201 -14.55 11.81 -10.92
C VAL A 201 -15.12 11.28 -9.60
N LEU A 202 -15.17 12.10 -8.54
CA LEU A 202 -15.74 11.70 -7.26
C LEU A 202 -17.24 11.37 -7.34
N THR A 203 -17.98 12.17 -8.10
CA THR A 203 -19.43 11.95 -8.33
C THR A 203 -19.66 10.65 -9.10
N GLU A 204 -18.93 10.43 -10.19
CA GLU A 204 -19.03 9.23 -11.00
C GLU A 204 -18.61 7.96 -10.21
N LEU A 205 -17.57 8.06 -9.39
CA LEU A 205 -17.18 6.95 -8.50
C LEU A 205 -18.25 6.62 -7.48
N TYR A 206 -18.97 7.63 -6.99
CA TYR A 206 -20.11 7.40 -6.11
C TYR A 206 -21.22 6.62 -6.81
N GLU A 207 -21.61 7.02 -8.02
CA GLU A 207 -22.64 6.30 -8.80
C GLU A 207 -22.16 4.89 -9.23
N LEU A 208 -20.88 4.74 -9.60
CA LEU A 208 -20.33 3.49 -10.12
C LEU A 208 -20.08 2.45 -9.01
N VAL A 209 -19.63 2.88 -7.84
CA VAL A 209 -19.17 2.01 -6.74
C VAL A 209 -19.84 2.38 -5.42
N GLY A 210 -19.81 3.65 -5.05
CA GLY A 210 -20.12 4.11 -3.70
C GLY A 210 -21.54 3.78 -3.26
N LYS A 211 -22.51 4.05 -4.12
CA LYS A 211 -23.94 3.86 -3.85
C LYS A 211 -24.26 2.41 -3.50
N SER A 212 -23.89 1.48 -4.37
CA SER A 212 -24.14 0.05 -4.17
C SER A 212 -23.41 -0.52 -2.96
N VAL A 213 -22.16 -0.05 -2.72
CA VAL A 213 -21.38 -0.46 -1.55
C VAL A 213 -22.03 0.05 -0.25
N ILE A 214 -22.46 1.31 -0.19
CA ILE A 214 -23.11 1.88 1.01
C ILE A 214 -24.44 1.16 1.28
N GLU A 215 -25.23 0.91 0.26
CA GLU A 215 -26.50 0.16 0.37
C GLU A 215 -26.24 -1.26 0.91
N GLU A 216 -25.22 -1.93 0.40
CA GLU A 216 -24.85 -3.28 0.85
C GLU A 216 -24.27 -3.29 2.28
N LEU A 217 -23.44 -2.33 2.65
CA LEU A 217 -22.94 -2.19 4.03
C LEU A 217 -24.10 -1.97 5.02
N ARG A 218 -25.09 -1.16 4.64
CA ARG A 218 -26.31 -0.96 5.44
C ARG A 218 -27.15 -2.24 5.53
N ARG A 219 -27.33 -2.97 4.41
CA ARG A 219 -28.04 -4.25 4.39
C ARG A 219 -27.39 -5.31 5.29
N LEU A 220 -26.06 -5.22 5.44
CA LEU A 220 -25.27 -6.11 6.29
C LEU A 220 -25.10 -5.58 7.73
N ASP A 221 -25.90 -4.59 8.12
CA ASP A 221 -25.91 -3.97 9.46
C ASP A 221 -24.52 -3.45 9.91
N VAL A 222 -23.68 -2.99 8.97
CA VAL A 222 -22.41 -2.35 9.29
C VAL A 222 -22.66 -0.93 9.80
N PRO A 223 -22.33 -0.62 11.06
CA PRO A 223 -22.60 0.70 11.64
C PRO A 223 -21.83 1.81 10.91
N GLU A 224 -22.41 2.98 10.78
CA GLU A 224 -21.68 4.17 10.35
C GLU A 224 -20.52 4.47 11.31
N LYS A 225 -19.48 5.09 10.77
CA LYS A 225 -18.17 5.30 11.45
C LYS A 225 -17.37 4.03 11.72
N SER A 226 -17.80 2.87 11.25
CA SER A 226 -16.96 1.68 11.22
C SER A 226 -15.76 1.88 10.31
N ARG A 227 -14.66 1.20 10.63
CA ARG A 227 -13.53 1.08 9.70
C ARG A 227 -13.90 0.16 8.55
N VAL A 228 -13.49 0.55 7.34
CA VAL A 228 -13.61 -0.26 6.12
C VAL A 228 -12.29 -0.25 5.37
N TRP A 229 -11.97 -1.34 4.69
CA TRP A 229 -10.74 -1.46 3.90
C TRP A 229 -11.06 -1.65 2.43
N TRP A 230 -10.53 -0.77 1.60
CA TRP A 230 -10.53 -0.90 0.16
C TRP A 230 -9.36 -1.77 -0.29
N CYS A 231 -9.65 -2.77 -1.13
CA CYS A 231 -8.68 -3.63 -1.79
C CYS A 231 -8.94 -3.61 -3.31
N PRO A 232 -8.63 -2.48 -3.98
CA PRO A 232 -8.95 -2.28 -5.40
C PRO A 232 -8.00 -3.02 -6.34
N THR A 233 -8.43 -3.26 -7.60
CA THR A 233 -7.59 -3.71 -8.71
C THR A 233 -7.54 -2.65 -9.81
N ASP A 234 -6.58 -2.76 -10.70
CA ASP A 234 -6.46 -2.01 -11.96
C ASP A 234 -6.66 -0.49 -11.79
N ALA A 235 -7.57 0.12 -12.56
CA ALA A 235 -7.82 1.56 -12.53
C ALA A 235 -8.20 2.08 -11.14
N PHE A 236 -8.90 1.27 -10.34
CA PHE A 236 -9.34 1.66 -9.01
C PHE A 236 -8.20 1.84 -8.00
N CYS A 237 -7.00 1.31 -8.27
CA CYS A 237 -5.82 1.59 -7.46
C CYS A 237 -5.40 3.07 -7.49
N SER A 238 -5.73 3.77 -8.58
CA SER A 238 -5.42 5.20 -8.79
C SER A 238 -6.58 6.14 -8.48
N LEU A 239 -7.77 5.60 -8.20
CA LEU A 239 -8.99 6.38 -8.02
C LEU A 239 -9.30 6.57 -6.51
N PRO A 240 -9.73 7.77 -6.08
CA PRO A 240 -9.92 8.10 -4.66
C PRO A 240 -11.24 7.56 -4.08
N LEU A 241 -11.36 6.23 -3.93
CA LEU A 241 -12.55 5.55 -3.42
C LEU A 241 -12.97 6.04 -2.02
N HIS A 242 -12.01 6.47 -1.18
CA HIS A 242 -12.27 6.98 0.17
C HIS A 242 -13.02 8.31 0.20
N ALA A 243 -13.01 9.05 -0.91
CA ALA A 243 -13.56 10.40 -1.01
C ALA A 243 -14.74 10.51 -1.99
N MET A 244 -15.32 9.38 -2.44
CA MET A 244 -16.49 9.37 -3.33
C MET A 244 -17.63 10.22 -2.78
N GLY A 245 -18.27 10.98 -3.66
CA GLY A 245 -19.38 11.88 -3.33
C GLY A 245 -19.44 13.07 -4.30
N PRO A 246 -20.38 14.03 -4.08
CA PRO A 246 -21.21 14.19 -2.88
C PRO A 246 -22.32 13.15 -2.75
N ILE A 247 -22.57 12.73 -1.51
CA ILE A 247 -23.65 11.83 -1.13
C ILE A 247 -24.79 12.71 -0.63
N PRO A 248 -26.02 12.61 -1.18
CA PRO A 248 -27.15 13.39 -0.69
C PRO A 248 -27.40 13.14 0.80
N SER A 249 -27.59 14.22 1.56
CA SER A 249 -27.95 14.15 2.96
C SER A 249 -29.22 14.97 3.25
N ASP A 250 -29.96 14.57 4.27
CA ASP A 250 -31.21 15.28 4.68
C ASP A 250 -30.94 16.72 5.15
N ASP A 251 -29.70 16.99 5.62
CA ASP A 251 -29.28 18.31 6.11
C ASP A 251 -28.83 19.26 5.00
N GLY A 252 -28.86 18.82 3.74
CA GLY A 252 -28.38 19.59 2.57
C GLY A 252 -26.88 19.85 2.53
N ASN A 253 -26.09 19.13 3.33
CA ASN A 253 -24.63 19.18 3.31
C ASN A 253 -24.07 18.10 2.38
N ASP A 254 -23.02 18.44 1.65
CA ASP A 254 -22.27 17.47 0.86
C ASP A 254 -21.50 16.50 1.77
N LEU A 255 -21.95 15.25 1.82
CA LEU A 255 -21.24 14.16 2.47
C LEU A 255 -20.37 13.41 1.46
N TYR A 256 -19.29 12.84 1.96
CA TYR A 256 -18.39 11.96 1.20
C TYR A 256 -18.28 10.62 1.91
N PHE A 257 -17.82 9.58 1.22
CA PHE A 257 -17.67 8.24 1.81
C PHE A 257 -16.93 8.26 3.15
N SER A 258 -15.86 9.06 3.26
CA SER A 258 -15.12 9.28 4.49
C SER A 258 -15.90 10.02 5.60
N ASP A 259 -17.08 10.56 5.30
CA ASP A 259 -17.98 11.11 6.32
C ASP A 259 -18.87 10.03 6.92
N LEU A 260 -19.16 8.96 6.20
CA LEU A 260 -19.96 7.82 6.66
C LEU A 260 -19.09 6.74 7.33
N PHE A 261 -17.95 6.40 6.76
CA PHE A 261 -17.07 5.34 7.23
C PHE A 261 -15.64 5.85 7.46
N ILE A 262 -14.78 5.05 8.10
CA ILE A 262 -13.35 5.33 8.27
C ILE A 262 -12.58 4.47 7.26
N PRO A 263 -12.25 5.01 6.07
CA PRO A 263 -11.64 4.23 5.01
C PRO A 263 -10.13 4.02 5.23
N SER A 264 -9.69 2.85 4.86
CA SER A 264 -8.28 2.48 4.72
C SER A 264 -8.11 1.72 3.43
N TYR A 265 -6.88 1.58 2.97
CA TYR A 265 -6.52 0.75 1.82
C TYR A 265 -5.63 -0.42 2.25
N THR A 266 -5.66 -1.46 1.47
CA THR A 266 -4.69 -2.55 1.57
C THR A 266 -4.36 -3.06 0.17
N PRO A 267 -3.08 -3.33 -0.13
CA PRO A 267 -2.70 -3.88 -1.43
C PRO A 267 -3.14 -5.34 -1.59
N SER A 268 -3.29 -6.08 -0.49
CA SER A 268 -3.80 -7.45 -0.49
C SER A 268 -4.37 -7.84 0.88
N LEU A 269 -5.17 -8.89 0.94
CA LEU A 269 -5.74 -9.40 2.19
C LEU A 269 -4.66 -9.91 3.14
N SER A 270 -3.68 -10.60 2.60
CA SER A 270 -2.56 -11.11 3.39
C SER A 270 -1.70 -9.98 3.95
N ALA A 271 -1.48 -8.89 3.20
CA ALA A 271 -0.73 -7.73 3.70
C ALA A 271 -1.41 -7.12 4.94
N LEU A 272 -2.75 -7.03 4.92
CA LEU A 272 -3.52 -6.55 6.06
C LEU A 272 -3.44 -7.49 7.26
N ILE A 273 -3.55 -8.80 7.04
CA ILE A 273 -3.41 -9.82 8.09
C ILE A 273 -2.03 -9.73 8.75
N GLU A 274 -0.97 -9.64 7.96
CA GLU A 274 0.39 -9.53 8.48
C GLU A 274 0.64 -8.22 9.23
N ALA A 275 0.11 -7.10 8.73
CA ALA A 275 0.20 -5.82 9.43
C ALA A 275 -0.43 -5.88 10.85
N ARG A 276 -1.49 -6.67 11.02
CA ARG A 276 -2.16 -6.88 12.31
C ARG A 276 -1.44 -7.86 13.23
N LYS A 277 -0.83 -8.92 12.68
CA LYS A 277 -0.10 -9.94 13.47
C LYS A 277 1.20 -9.41 14.09
N ARG A 278 1.90 -8.52 13.41
CA ARG A 278 3.14 -7.93 13.90
C ARG A 278 2.89 -7.22 15.22
N GLY A 279 3.65 -7.54 16.25
CA GLY A 279 3.49 -6.97 17.60
C GLY A 279 2.65 -7.82 18.58
N SER A 280 1.96 -8.87 18.13
CA SER A 280 1.32 -9.82 19.06
C SER A 280 2.33 -10.78 19.70
N SER A 281 3.53 -10.92 19.12
CA SER A 281 4.58 -11.84 19.59
C SER A 281 5.75 -11.15 20.32
N SER A 282 5.85 -9.83 20.30
CA SER A 282 6.78 -9.13 21.19
C SER A 282 6.17 -9.12 22.58
N ASN A 283 6.87 -9.70 23.55
CA ASN A 283 6.51 -9.72 24.95
C ASN A 283 5.89 -8.37 25.35
N ALA A 284 4.68 -8.42 25.90
CA ALA A 284 3.84 -7.28 26.28
C ALA A 284 4.45 -6.36 27.37
N SER A 285 5.77 -6.31 27.50
CA SER A 285 6.51 -5.51 28.46
C SER A 285 7.20 -4.28 27.84
N ASP A 286 7.10 -4.05 26.53
CA ASP A 286 7.66 -2.81 25.96
C ASP A 286 6.66 -1.64 26.07
N ASN A 287 6.48 -1.18 27.31
CA ASN A 287 5.82 0.07 27.67
C ASN A 287 6.68 1.29 27.27
N SER A 288 7.58 1.16 26.30
CA SER A 288 8.35 2.29 25.81
C SER A 288 7.40 3.31 25.20
N LYS A 289 7.51 4.54 25.69
CA LYS A 289 6.73 5.67 25.14
C LYS A 289 7.01 5.78 23.65
N PRO A 290 5.98 6.08 22.83
CA PRO A 290 6.19 6.26 21.39
C PRO A 290 7.29 7.30 21.16
N SER A 291 8.15 7.04 20.18
CA SER A 291 9.17 7.99 19.73
C SER A 291 9.05 8.17 18.22
N ILE A 292 9.30 9.37 17.73
CA ILE A 292 9.18 9.73 16.31
C ILE A 292 10.56 9.93 15.73
N LEU A 293 10.88 9.21 14.65
CA LEU A 293 11.94 9.57 13.73
C LEU A 293 11.37 10.57 12.72
N LEU A 294 11.86 11.80 12.73
CA LEU A 294 11.54 12.83 11.75
C LEU A 294 12.67 12.95 10.74
N VAL A 295 12.39 12.69 9.48
CA VAL A 295 13.31 12.84 8.34
C VAL A 295 12.79 13.97 7.46
N ALA A 296 13.55 15.06 7.30
CA ALA A 296 13.06 16.23 6.57
C ALA A 296 14.13 16.88 5.67
N GLN A 297 13.68 17.37 4.51
CA GLN A 297 14.50 18.03 3.51
C GLN A 297 13.99 19.47 3.24
N PRO A 298 14.15 20.41 4.21
CA PRO A 298 13.65 21.77 4.06
C PRO A 298 14.37 22.59 2.98
N ASP A 299 15.55 22.14 2.54
CA ASP A 299 16.31 22.80 1.47
C ASP A 299 15.62 22.69 0.11
N THR A 300 14.85 21.62 -0.10
CA THR A 300 14.10 21.37 -1.33
C THR A 300 12.58 21.52 -1.14
N LEU A 301 12.10 21.50 0.11
CA LEU A 301 10.69 21.63 0.50
C LEU A 301 10.53 22.69 1.58
N PRO A 302 10.37 23.98 1.22
CA PRO A 302 10.25 25.06 2.21
C PRO A 302 9.12 24.89 3.22
N GLY A 303 8.00 24.26 2.85
CA GLY A 303 6.89 23.92 3.74
C GLY A 303 7.27 22.99 4.89
N ALA A 304 8.35 22.22 4.74
CA ALA A 304 8.86 21.30 5.76
C ALA A 304 9.21 22.01 7.08
N PHE A 305 9.62 23.28 7.07
CA PHE A 305 9.89 24.03 8.31
C PHE A 305 8.67 24.11 9.24
N GLY A 306 7.48 24.33 8.65
CA GLY A 306 6.22 24.34 9.40
C GLY A 306 5.91 22.98 10.05
N GLU A 307 6.12 21.92 9.30
CA GLU A 307 5.85 20.54 9.74
C GLU A 307 6.86 20.09 10.81
N ILE A 308 8.15 20.37 10.62
CA ILE A 308 9.19 20.15 11.64
C ILE A 308 8.83 20.83 12.96
N LYS A 309 8.39 22.10 12.92
CA LYS A 309 7.98 22.85 14.12
C LYS A 309 6.81 22.18 14.84
N VAL A 310 5.80 21.76 14.10
CA VAL A 310 4.61 21.09 14.65
C VAL A 310 4.98 19.76 15.31
N ILE A 311 5.80 18.93 14.64
CA ILE A 311 6.19 17.62 15.16
C ILE A 311 7.07 17.75 16.40
N LYS A 312 8.05 18.66 16.40
CA LYS A 312 8.89 18.93 17.57
C LYS A 312 8.10 19.52 18.76
N ALA A 313 6.95 20.12 18.52
CA ALA A 313 6.07 20.63 19.57
C ALA A 313 5.17 19.54 20.17
N THR A 314 5.16 18.31 19.66
CA THR A 314 4.46 17.17 20.28
C THR A 314 5.13 16.84 21.63
N LYS A 315 4.36 16.26 22.54
CA LYS A 315 4.92 15.79 23.85
C LYS A 315 5.72 14.48 23.72
N THR A 316 5.83 13.96 22.53
CA THR A 316 6.50 12.69 22.20
C THR A 316 7.97 12.96 21.89
N PRO A 317 8.92 12.13 22.34
CA PRO A 317 10.33 12.26 21.96
C PRO A 317 10.52 12.21 20.43
N VAL A 318 11.28 13.15 19.88
CA VAL A 318 11.56 13.26 18.43
C VAL A 318 13.06 13.22 18.17
N LYS A 319 13.52 12.23 17.38
CA LYS A 319 14.86 12.26 16.77
C LYS A 319 14.70 12.86 15.38
N ALA A 320 15.30 14.02 15.14
CA ALA A 320 15.19 14.72 13.87
C ALA A 320 16.47 14.56 13.05
N LEU A 321 16.35 14.03 11.85
CA LEU A 321 17.35 13.98 10.81
C LEU A 321 16.95 14.98 9.73
N ILE A 322 17.70 16.08 9.62
CA ILE A 322 17.33 17.21 8.76
C ILE A 322 18.50 17.49 7.81
N SER A 323 18.18 17.68 6.52
CA SER A 323 19.15 17.98 5.47
C SER A 323 20.36 17.04 5.50
N GLU A 324 21.56 17.54 5.73
CA GLU A 324 22.82 16.78 5.70
C GLU A 324 22.90 15.63 6.72
N THR A 325 22.13 15.68 7.81
CA THR A 325 22.08 14.62 8.81
C THR A 325 21.23 13.42 8.41
N ALA A 326 20.38 13.59 7.39
CA ALA A 326 19.51 12.56 6.85
C ALA A 326 20.24 11.80 5.72
N THR A 327 21.15 10.86 6.09
CA THR A 327 21.75 9.91 5.14
C THR A 327 21.01 8.59 5.14
N PRO A 328 21.10 7.76 4.10
CA PRO A 328 20.47 6.43 4.09
C PRO A 328 20.80 5.61 5.34
N GLU A 329 22.06 5.64 5.79
CA GLU A 329 22.53 4.88 6.95
C GLU A 329 21.90 5.38 8.24
N THR A 330 21.92 6.71 8.48
CA THR A 330 21.34 7.31 9.71
C THR A 330 19.83 7.16 9.76
N VAL A 331 19.16 7.20 8.60
CA VAL A 331 17.72 6.97 8.51
C VAL A 331 17.39 5.50 8.81
N ILE A 332 18.10 4.54 8.21
CA ILE A 332 17.88 3.11 8.48
C ILE A 332 18.13 2.78 9.94
N GLU A 333 19.21 3.29 10.53
CA GLU A 333 19.49 3.15 11.97
C GLU A 333 18.32 3.71 12.80
N GLY A 334 17.89 4.93 12.48
CA GLY A 334 16.75 5.54 13.16
C GLY A 334 15.45 4.74 13.03
N LEU A 335 15.17 4.16 11.87
CA LEU A 335 13.99 3.33 11.62
C LEU A 335 13.96 2.05 12.47
N ARG A 336 15.11 1.51 12.85
CA ARG A 336 15.18 0.32 13.73
C ARG A 336 14.82 0.66 15.18
N ASP A 337 15.12 1.89 15.61
CA ASP A 337 14.98 2.32 17.00
C ASP A 337 13.65 3.01 17.31
N HIS A 338 12.92 3.45 16.27
CA HIS A 338 11.72 4.26 16.45
C HIS A 338 10.47 3.54 15.92
N ARG A 339 9.39 3.59 16.71
CA ARG A 339 8.09 3.02 16.32
C ARG A 339 7.40 3.85 15.24
N PHE A 340 7.61 5.18 15.24
CA PHE A 340 6.99 6.10 14.29
C PHE A 340 8.07 6.74 13.42
N ALA A 341 7.80 6.81 12.12
CA ALA A 341 8.61 7.53 11.16
C ALA A 341 7.77 8.59 10.45
N HIS A 342 8.28 9.79 10.37
CA HIS A 342 7.65 10.89 9.64
C HIS A 342 8.63 11.45 8.62
N PHE A 343 8.26 11.33 7.34
CA PHE A 343 9.08 11.77 6.22
C PHE A 343 8.50 13.04 5.59
N VAL A 344 9.32 14.08 5.49
CA VAL A 344 9.02 15.33 4.80
C VAL A 344 10.09 15.55 3.75
N CYS A 345 9.99 14.85 2.63
CA CYS A 345 10.96 14.82 1.54
C CYS A 345 10.25 14.48 0.22
N HIS A 346 10.95 14.60 -0.90
CA HIS A 346 10.42 14.12 -2.16
C HIS A 346 10.41 12.60 -2.21
N GLY A 347 9.41 12.03 -2.87
CA GLY A 347 9.35 10.62 -3.26
C GLY A 347 9.58 10.49 -4.76
N LYS A 348 10.39 9.53 -5.17
CA LYS A 348 10.62 9.19 -6.58
C LYS A 348 10.08 7.80 -6.84
N LEU A 349 9.14 7.70 -7.78
CA LEU A 349 8.64 6.42 -8.26
C LEU A 349 9.41 5.99 -9.50
N GLU A 350 9.80 4.70 -9.56
CA GLU A 350 10.42 4.10 -10.74
C GLU A 350 9.43 3.10 -11.38
N PRO A 351 8.79 3.47 -12.51
CA PRO A 351 7.84 2.61 -13.20
C PRO A 351 8.47 1.26 -13.57
N GLY A 352 7.75 0.16 -13.30
CA GLY A 352 8.23 -1.19 -13.57
C GLY A 352 9.35 -1.70 -12.66
N LYS A 353 9.91 -0.85 -11.78
CA LYS A 353 10.95 -1.21 -10.81
C LYS A 353 10.61 -0.67 -9.41
N PRO A 354 9.56 -1.14 -8.77
CA PRO A 354 9.03 -0.54 -7.55
C PRO A 354 10.04 -0.51 -6.39
N PHE A 355 11.02 -1.41 -6.36
CA PHE A 355 12.07 -1.45 -5.34
C PHE A 355 13.17 -0.40 -5.53
N ASP A 356 13.32 0.12 -6.74
CA ASP A 356 14.21 1.23 -7.06
C ASP A 356 13.54 2.58 -6.74
N SER A 357 12.21 2.60 -6.53
CA SER A 357 11.52 3.75 -5.98
C SER A 357 12.13 4.16 -4.65
N SER A 358 12.21 5.46 -4.37
CA SER A 358 13.02 5.97 -3.26
C SER A 358 12.42 7.22 -2.61
N LEU A 359 12.88 7.49 -1.41
CA LEU A 359 12.76 8.78 -0.73
C LEU A 359 14.04 9.57 -1.01
N GLU A 360 13.89 10.81 -1.47
CA GLU A 360 15.02 11.69 -1.76
C GLU A 360 15.53 12.31 -0.46
N LEU A 361 16.79 12.04 -0.15
CA LEU A 361 17.52 12.59 0.99
C LEU A 361 18.54 13.62 0.49
N HIS A 362 19.26 14.25 1.42
CA HIS A 362 20.33 15.17 1.05
C HIS A 362 21.42 14.45 0.25
N ARG A 363 21.53 14.77 -1.04
CA ARG A 363 22.49 14.21 -2.01
C ARG A 363 22.49 12.67 -2.10
N ALA A 364 21.41 12.00 -1.69
CA ALA A 364 21.29 10.55 -1.70
C ALA A 364 19.83 10.11 -1.84
N HIS A 365 19.63 8.84 -2.21
CA HIS A 365 18.33 8.24 -2.31
C HIS A 365 18.23 7.05 -1.33
N LEU A 366 17.15 7.00 -0.57
CA LEU A 366 16.82 5.85 0.26
C LEU A 366 15.83 4.97 -0.50
N THR A 367 16.34 3.92 -1.15
CA THR A 367 15.50 3.01 -1.94
C THR A 367 14.59 2.15 -1.06
N LEU A 368 13.44 1.77 -1.60
CA LEU A 368 12.55 0.82 -0.92
C LEU A 368 13.24 -0.50 -0.63
N LEU A 369 14.09 -0.97 -1.53
CA LEU A 369 14.89 -2.18 -1.32
C LEU A 369 15.77 -2.08 -0.07
N ALA A 370 16.41 -0.92 0.15
CA ALA A 370 17.24 -0.69 1.35
C ALA A 370 16.39 -0.74 2.63
N ILE A 371 15.20 -0.13 2.63
CA ILE A 371 14.26 -0.16 3.77
C ILE A 371 13.76 -1.60 4.01
N VAL A 372 13.37 -2.32 2.95
CA VAL A 372 12.94 -3.72 3.03
C VAL A 372 14.01 -4.61 3.67
N ARG A 373 15.28 -4.45 3.26
CA ARG A 373 16.41 -5.23 3.79
C ARG A 373 16.75 -4.90 5.24
N SER A 374 16.34 -3.75 5.76
CA SER A 374 16.74 -3.27 7.08
C SER A 374 16.09 -4.00 8.26
N GLN A 375 15.02 -4.76 8.05
CA GLN A 375 14.21 -5.43 9.08
C GLN A 375 13.79 -4.47 10.22
N LEU A 376 12.55 -4.03 10.22
CA LEU A 376 12.03 -3.05 11.16
C LEU A 376 11.03 -3.71 12.15
N PRO A 377 11.52 -4.38 13.20
CA PRO A 377 10.65 -5.14 14.11
C PRO A 377 9.72 -4.24 14.95
N ALA A 378 10.14 -3.01 15.22
CA ALA A 378 9.39 -2.05 16.04
C ALA A 378 8.49 -1.11 15.21
N ALA A 379 8.55 -1.14 13.88
CA ALA A 379 7.82 -0.21 13.02
C ALA A 379 6.30 -0.33 13.19
N GLU A 380 5.66 0.77 13.54
CA GLU A 380 4.22 0.82 13.77
C GLU A 380 3.51 1.77 12.81
N LEU A 381 3.97 3.01 12.71
CA LEU A 381 3.36 4.05 11.89
C LEU A 381 4.40 4.78 11.04
N ALA A 382 4.17 4.83 9.72
CA ALA A 382 4.85 5.75 8.83
C ALA A 382 3.89 6.86 8.38
N PHE A 383 4.35 8.11 8.45
CA PHE A 383 3.66 9.26 7.87
C PHE A 383 4.52 9.81 6.74
N LEU A 384 4.01 9.74 5.52
CA LEU A 384 4.71 10.15 4.31
C LEU A 384 4.14 11.48 3.83
N SER A 385 4.70 12.57 4.32
CA SER A 385 4.47 13.92 3.80
C SER A 385 5.42 14.14 2.61
N ALA A 386 5.22 13.32 1.57
CA ALA A 386 6.04 13.31 0.37
C ALA A 386 5.13 13.22 -0.85
N CYS A 387 5.48 13.94 -1.91
CA CYS A 387 4.72 13.90 -3.15
C CYS A 387 4.70 12.49 -3.75
N HIS A 388 3.58 12.10 -4.36
CA HIS A 388 3.44 10.85 -5.13
C HIS A 388 3.65 9.54 -4.34
N THR A 389 3.42 9.52 -3.04
CA THR A 389 3.68 8.33 -2.23
C THR A 389 2.70 7.18 -2.48
N ALA A 390 1.57 7.44 -3.10
CA ALA A 390 0.53 6.48 -3.46
C ALA A 390 0.08 6.59 -4.93
N GLU A 391 0.88 7.23 -5.79
CA GLU A 391 0.57 7.40 -7.21
C GLU A 391 0.95 6.15 -8.01
N SER A 392 0.06 5.73 -8.92
CA SER A 392 0.37 4.78 -9.99
C SER A 392 0.59 5.55 -11.29
N THR A 393 1.62 5.19 -12.03
CA THR A 393 1.93 5.80 -13.35
C THR A 393 1.16 5.09 -14.46
N GLU A 394 0.99 5.75 -15.63
CA GLU A 394 0.33 5.16 -16.81
C GLU A 394 0.96 3.83 -17.26
N ASP A 395 2.29 3.69 -17.06
CA ASP A 395 3.07 2.51 -17.46
C ASP A 395 3.17 1.45 -16.34
N SER A 396 2.60 1.70 -15.15
CA SER A 396 2.57 0.67 -14.12
C SER A 396 1.63 -0.45 -14.54
N ILE A 397 2.10 -1.70 -14.50
CA ILE A 397 1.25 -2.88 -14.67
C ILE A 397 0.10 -2.72 -13.66
N ALA A 398 -1.13 -2.63 -14.17
CA ALA A 398 -2.29 -2.08 -13.49
C ALA A 398 -2.62 -2.75 -12.13
N ASP A 399 -2.25 -4.01 -11.95
CA ASP A 399 -2.50 -4.79 -10.73
C ASP A 399 -1.42 -4.63 -9.63
N GLU A 400 -0.31 -3.99 -9.96
CA GLU A 400 0.82 -3.81 -9.05
C GLU A 400 0.91 -2.36 -8.56
N GLY A 401 -0.15 -1.82 -7.97
CA GLY A 401 -0.14 -0.52 -7.28
C GLY A 401 0.87 -0.47 -6.14
N LEU A 402 2.14 -0.76 -6.47
CA LEU A 402 3.30 -0.63 -5.61
C LEU A 402 3.70 0.83 -5.54
N HIS A 403 2.89 1.56 -4.82
CA HIS A 403 3.27 2.89 -4.39
C HIS A 403 4.06 2.82 -3.08
N LEU A 404 4.75 3.88 -2.78
CA LEU A 404 5.65 4.00 -1.63
C LEU A 404 4.95 3.62 -0.30
N ALA A 405 3.67 3.96 -0.14
CA ALA A 405 2.89 3.66 1.06
C ALA A 405 2.67 2.14 1.26
N ALA A 406 2.32 1.39 0.19
CA ALA A 406 2.20 -0.06 0.26
C ALA A 406 3.54 -0.73 0.54
N ALA A 407 4.63 -0.22 -0.04
CA ALA A 407 5.96 -0.72 0.21
C ALA A 407 6.42 -0.48 1.65
N MET A 408 6.10 0.65 2.27
CA MET A 408 6.36 0.89 3.69
C MET A 408 5.60 -0.08 4.58
N GLN A 409 4.34 -0.38 4.26
CA GLN A 409 3.59 -1.43 4.97
C GLN A 409 4.32 -2.78 4.87
N TYR A 410 4.84 -3.09 3.69
CA TYR A 410 5.64 -4.27 3.48
C TYR A 410 6.93 -4.28 4.31
N CYS A 411 7.63 -3.15 4.41
CA CYS A 411 8.86 -2.99 5.19
C CYS A 411 8.68 -3.24 6.69
N GLY A 412 7.45 -3.27 7.17
CA GLY A 412 7.17 -3.57 8.57
C GLY A 412 6.20 -2.62 9.25
N PHE A 413 5.92 -1.47 8.65
CA PHE A 413 4.97 -0.54 9.22
C PHE A 413 3.55 -1.14 9.19
N ARG A 414 2.89 -1.12 10.34
CA ARG A 414 1.53 -1.65 10.48
C ARG A 414 0.50 -0.71 9.87
N SER A 415 0.82 0.56 9.85
CA SER A 415 -0.03 1.64 9.39
C SER A 415 0.81 2.68 8.65
N VAL A 416 0.31 3.15 7.53
CA VAL A 416 0.97 4.18 6.71
C VAL A 416 -0.04 5.24 6.31
N VAL A 417 0.28 6.49 6.58
CA VAL A 417 -0.40 7.65 6.02
C VAL A 417 0.43 8.15 4.84
N GLY A 418 -0.20 8.39 3.71
CA GLY A 418 0.46 8.88 2.50
C GLY A 418 -0.46 9.73 1.65
N THR A 419 0.00 10.08 0.47
CA THR A 419 -0.75 10.88 -0.50
C THR A 419 -0.87 10.16 -1.84
N MET A 420 -2.03 10.25 -2.48
CA MET A 420 -2.26 9.70 -3.82
C MET A 420 -1.58 10.52 -4.92
N TRP A 421 -1.31 11.80 -4.67
CA TRP A 421 -0.64 12.73 -5.58
C TRP A 421 0.07 13.84 -4.79
N ALA A 422 0.75 14.74 -5.52
CA ALA A 422 1.44 15.86 -4.92
C ALA A 422 0.52 16.68 -4.00
N MET A 423 1.02 17.00 -2.82
CA MET A 423 0.31 17.83 -1.84
C MET A 423 0.86 19.26 -1.87
N ALA A 424 0.03 20.22 -1.46
CA ALA A 424 0.51 21.56 -1.20
C ALA A 424 1.34 21.59 0.08
N ASP A 425 2.57 22.07 0.01
CA ASP A 425 3.52 22.14 1.13
C ASP A 425 2.93 22.75 2.41
N MET A 426 2.06 23.76 2.24
CA MET A 426 1.41 24.44 3.37
C MET A 426 0.40 23.57 4.15
N ASP A 427 -0.11 22.49 3.55
CA ASP A 427 -1.12 21.65 4.19
C ASP A 427 -0.50 20.61 5.11
N GLY A 428 0.75 20.21 4.89
CA GLY A 428 1.47 19.24 5.70
C GLY A 428 1.53 19.60 7.17
N ALA A 429 1.87 20.85 7.48
CA ALA A 429 1.95 21.32 8.86
C ALA A 429 0.59 21.26 9.60
N ASP A 430 -0.49 21.66 8.93
CA ASP A 430 -1.82 21.64 9.53
C ASP A 430 -2.39 20.24 9.68
N LEU A 431 -2.19 19.39 8.66
CA LEU A 431 -2.59 18.00 8.71
C LEU A 431 -1.84 17.26 9.82
N SER A 432 -0.51 17.38 9.87
CA SER A 432 0.33 16.76 10.90
C SER A 432 -0.05 17.21 12.30
N LYS A 433 -0.33 18.51 12.48
CA LYS A 433 -0.80 19.05 13.77
C LYS A 433 -2.07 18.36 14.26
N HIS A 434 -3.07 18.25 13.40
CA HIS A 434 -4.34 17.65 13.78
C HIS A 434 -4.24 16.13 13.92
N PHE A 435 -3.44 15.49 13.08
CA PHE A 435 -3.17 14.05 13.14
C PHE A 435 -2.49 13.66 14.46
N TYR A 436 -1.35 14.29 14.80
CA TYR A 436 -0.62 13.97 16.03
C TYR A 436 -1.41 14.35 17.30
N LYS A 437 -2.20 15.42 17.24
CA LYS A 437 -3.13 15.73 18.32
C LYS A 437 -4.18 14.64 18.53
N ALA A 438 -4.69 14.06 17.45
CA ALA A 438 -5.72 13.01 17.53
C ALA A 438 -5.12 11.65 17.95
N ILE A 439 -3.96 11.28 17.42
CA ILE A 439 -3.36 9.98 17.71
C ILE A 439 -2.80 9.89 19.14
N PHE A 440 -2.28 10.99 19.70
CA PHE A 440 -1.77 11.08 21.08
C PHE A 440 -2.79 11.66 22.09
N ALA A 441 -4.07 11.68 21.76
CA ALA A 441 -5.10 12.10 22.72
C ALA A 441 -5.09 11.18 23.97
N ASP A 442 -5.40 11.73 25.15
CA ASP A 442 -5.23 11.10 26.48
C ASP A 442 -5.86 9.70 26.66
N LYS A 443 -6.77 9.31 25.76
CA LYS A 443 -7.31 7.94 25.72
C LYS A 443 -6.34 6.90 25.15
N ALA A 444 -5.24 7.32 24.56
CA ALA A 444 -4.27 6.42 23.91
C ALA A 444 -3.54 5.52 24.92
N ASP A 445 -3.29 5.99 26.12
CA ASP A 445 -2.62 5.23 27.18
C ASP A 445 -3.52 4.11 27.78
N GLN A 446 -4.84 4.21 27.61
CA GLN A 446 -5.80 3.23 28.12
C GLN A 446 -5.92 1.99 27.20
N ASP A 447 -5.60 2.12 25.91
CA ASP A 447 -5.72 1.04 24.91
C ASP A 447 -4.42 0.26 24.72
N GLY A 448 -3.47 0.31 25.65
CA GLY A 448 -2.20 -0.42 25.56
C GLY A 448 -1.29 0.06 24.42
N GLY A 449 -1.43 1.31 23.96
CA GLY A 449 -0.52 1.96 23.01
C GLY A 449 -0.60 1.44 21.57
N ARG A 450 -1.73 0.90 21.13
CA ARG A 450 -1.97 0.44 19.75
C ARG A 450 -2.31 1.58 18.80
N TYR A 451 -1.34 2.45 18.52
CA TYR A 451 -1.53 3.67 17.73
C TYR A 451 -1.89 3.39 16.25
N HIS A 452 -1.42 2.29 15.69
CA HIS A 452 -1.74 1.88 14.32
C HIS A 452 -3.26 1.66 14.11
N GLU A 453 -3.98 1.16 15.12
CA GLU A 453 -5.44 0.96 15.02
C GLU A 453 -6.21 2.28 14.96
N ARG A 454 -5.62 3.36 15.49
CA ARG A 454 -6.23 4.70 15.58
C ARG A 454 -5.82 5.64 14.46
N SER A 455 -4.79 5.27 13.68
CA SER A 455 -4.19 6.15 12.67
C SER A 455 -5.17 6.55 11.56
N ALA A 456 -6.01 5.64 11.07
CA ALA A 456 -7.04 5.96 10.08
C ALA A 456 -8.07 6.97 10.63
N GLN A 457 -8.51 6.79 11.87
CA GLN A 457 -9.42 7.74 12.52
C GLN A 457 -8.74 9.10 12.77
N ALA A 458 -7.47 9.09 13.18
CA ALA A 458 -6.70 10.32 13.37
C ALA A 458 -6.54 11.09 12.05
N LEU A 459 -6.29 10.38 10.93
CA LEU A 459 -6.25 10.97 9.61
C LEU A 459 -7.61 11.56 9.22
N GLN A 460 -8.70 10.82 9.40
CA GLN A 460 -10.05 11.31 9.10
C GLN A 460 -10.36 12.60 9.88
N ILE A 461 -9.99 12.67 11.17
CA ILE A 461 -10.17 13.87 12.00
C ILE A 461 -9.35 15.04 11.43
N ALA A 462 -8.09 14.79 11.05
CA ALA A 462 -7.20 15.80 10.49
C ALA A 462 -7.72 16.33 9.14
N VAL A 463 -8.12 15.45 8.24
CA VAL A 463 -8.73 15.81 6.94
C VAL A 463 -10.03 16.60 7.14
N LYS A 464 -10.92 16.20 8.04
CA LYS A 464 -12.13 16.96 8.37
C LYS A 464 -11.84 18.35 8.90
N LYS A 465 -10.75 18.53 9.65
CA LYS A 465 -10.32 19.86 10.10
C LYS A 465 -9.77 20.70 8.97
N LEU A 466 -9.03 20.06 8.04
CA LEU A 466 -8.52 20.72 6.85
C LEU A 466 -9.67 21.18 5.94
N ARG A 467 -10.67 20.33 5.67
CA ARG A 467 -11.86 20.66 4.86
C ARG A 467 -12.68 21.83 5.42
N LYS A 468 -12.65 22.06 6.73
CA LYS A 468 -13.36 23.19 7.36
C LYS A 468 -12.68 24.56 7.15
N LYS A 469 -11.48 24.57 6.56
CA LYS A 469 -10.83 25.83 6.24
C LYS A 469 -11.54 26.52 5.10
N LYS A 470 -11.60 27.85 5.18
CA LYS A 470 -12.17 28.66 4.12
C LYS A 470 -11.36 28.49 2.84
N MET A 471 -12.04 28.28 1.72
CA MET A 471 -11.46 28.14 0.37
C MET A 471 -10.52 26.92 0.18
N ILE A 472 -10.72 25.82 0.92
CA ILE A 472 -10.01 24.57 0.64
C ILE A 472 -10.60 23.91 -0.60
N THR A 473 -9.76 23.57 -1.56
CA THR A 473 -10.15 22.86 -2.80
C THR A 473 -10.13 21.36 -2.59
N LEU A 474 -10.83 20.60 -3.45
CA LEU A 474 -10.94 19.13 -3.34
C LEU A 474 -9.57 18.45 -3.35
N GLU A 475 -8.70 18.84 -4.29
CA GLU A 475 -7.36 18.27 -4.48
C GLU A 475 -6.48 18.33 -3.21
N ARG A 476 -6.72 19.31 -2.34
CA ARG A 476 -5.92 19.57 -1.14
C ARG A 476 -6.29 18.66 0.04
N TRP A 477 -7.43 17.97 0.01
CA TRP A 477 -7.83 17.07 1.09
C TRP A 477 -8.14 15.65 0.61
N VAL A 478 -8.54 15.47 -0.66
CA VAL A 478 -8.84 14.16 -1.25
C VAL A 478 -7.60 13.29 -1.39
N ASN A 479 -6.42 13.87 -1.52
CA ASN A 479 -5.19 13.13 -1.75
C ASN A 479 -4.69 12.30 -0.56
N PHE A 480 -5.14 12.59 0.68
CA PHE A 480 -4.64 11.90 1.87
C PHE A 480 -5.28 10.54 2.09
N VAL A 481 -4.48 9.52 2.22
CA VAL A 481 -4.91 8.13 2.34
C VAL A 481 -4.22 7.40 3.48
N HIS A 482 -4.91 6.40 4.01
CA HIS A 482 -4.39 5.49 5.01
C HIS A 482 -4.27 4.08 4.44
N TYR A 483 -3.14 3.41 4.69
CA TYR A 483 -2.89 2.02 4.36
C TYR A 483 -2.63 1.20 5.62
N GLY A 484 -3.14 -0.05 5.65
CA GLY A 484 -2.81 -1.04 6.67
C GLY A 484 -3.82 -1.18 7.79
N ALA A 485 -3.29 -1.60 8.96
CA ALA A 485 -4.08 -2.05 10.10
C ALA A 485 -4.84 -0.93 10.80
#